data_4850deed70e4ce88e717f32fac6b5258
#
_entry.id   4850deed70e4ce88e717f32fac6b5258
#
_cell.length_a   1.000
_cell.length_b   1.000
_cell.length_c   1.000
_cell.angle_alpha   90.00
_cell.angle_beta   90.00
_cell.angle_gamma   90.00
#
_symmetry.space_group_name_H-M   'P 1'
#
loop_
_entity.id
_entity.type
_entity.pdbx_description
1 polymer ?
#
loop_
_entity_poly.entity_id
_entity_poly.type
_entity_poly.pdbx_seq_one_letter_code
_entity_poly.pdbx_strand_id
1 'polypeptide(L)'
;SPIRGYRSGYLPHQRREIEQGLRDGSVKTVVATNALELGIDIGGIGAAVMVGYPGTIASARQQAGRAGRGDEPAVSVLITNSNPLDQFLAHHPDYFFDRSPEMALVNPNHLLILLGHLRCAMFELPFQKEEAFGSLSWELIEEYLHFLLSNNEAHFSNGKYFWMQDAYPAANISLRSASPQSVVLQTTTADNRPLTVGTVDGESANWMLHPGAIYIHEAQQYLVQQLDLENHIAHLTPVGLDYYTEAQQESEIQILSVNDQIVVRGGEKAYGEIQVTTQVVGFRKLRWFTNENLGQEPLDLPPSELQTTGYWLTLSESALKSLRDAGLWTNAPNDYGPDWQKIRLAVRKRDQFKCQVCGAEETRREHDVHHKIPFRAFIHRMASTIDFAAARDQANSMENLTTLCHSCHRKVEQNVRIRSGLTGLGFVLGNLAPLFLMCDAGDLGVFAEPAWSAVNGQPSIVLYDLVPAGIGFSEKLFELHDELIRRAYELVSECACEDGCPSCVGPGGENGYGGKAETLAILQQLQ
;
A
#
# COMPACT_ATOMS: atom_id res chain seq x y z
N SER A 1 -5.12 -32.36 19.32
CA SER A 1 -6.25 -31.42 19.32
C SER A 1 -7.08 -31.63 18.06
N PRO A 2 -8.42 -31.64 18.14
CA PRO A 2 -9.27 -31.70 16.95
C PRO A 2 -9.23 -30.46 16.08
N ILE A 3 -8.54 -29.38 16.54
CA ILE A 3 -8.30 -28.14 15.82
C ILE A 3 -6.81 -28.01 15.55
N ARG A 4 -6.44 -27.76 14.31
CA ARG A 4 -5.04 -27.61 13.87
C ARG A 4 -4.88 -26.35 13.03
N GLY A 5 -3.69 -25.72 13.10
CA GLY A 5 -3.25 -24.72 12.12
C GLY A 5 -2.68 -25.43 10.89
N TYR A 6 -2.77 -24.78 9.71
CA TYR A 6 -2.14 -25.27 8.48
C TYR A 6 -1.61 -24.10 7.64
N ARG A 7 -0.34 -24.14 7.29
CA ARG A 7 0.30 -23.13 6.47
C ARG A 7 1.46 -23.69 5.64
N SER A 8 1.86 -22.99 4.61
CA SER A 8 2.94 -23.41 3.71
C SER A 8 4.30 -23.57 4.41
N GLY A 9 4.56 -22.79 5.46
CA GLY A 9 5.80 -22.84 6.24
C GLY A 9 5.96 -24.05 7.18
N TYR A 10 4.95 -24.92 7.29
CA TYR A 10 5.08 -26.15 8.07
C TYR A 10 5.93 -27.19 7.33
N LEU A 11 6.67 -28.01 8.11
CA LEU A 11 7.46 -29.09 7.53
C LEU A 11 6.55 -30.09 6.78
N PRO A 12 7.02 -30.70 5.68
CA PRO A 12 6.20 -31.58 4.85
C PRO A 12 5.54 -32.73 5.62
N HIS A 13 6.20 -33.30 6.62
CA HIS A 13 5.63 -34.38 7.43
C HIS A 13 4.47 -33.89 8.32
N GLN A 14 4.59 -32.68 8.91
CA GLN A 14 3.53 -32.07 9.71
C GLN A 14 2.27 -31.78 8.88
N ARG A 15 2.46 -31.27 7.65
CA ARG A 15 1.33 -31.05 6.73
C ARG A 15 0.61 -32.35 6.39
N ARG A 16 1.36 -33.40 6.05
CA ARG A 16 0.79 -34.73 5.75
C ARG A 16 0.02 -35.32 6.94
N GLU A 17 0.51 -35.14 8.17
CA GLU A 17 -0.18 -35.59 9.38
C GLU A 17 -1.54 -34.89 9.55
N ILE A 18 -1.60 -33.56 9.31
CA ILE A 18 -2.85 -32.80 9.40
C ILE A 18 -3.81 -33.19 8.28
N GLU A 19 -3.33 -33.36 7.05
CA GLU A 19 -4.11 -33.81 5.90
C GLU A 19 -4.70 -35.22 6.12
N GLN A 20 -3.92 -36.13 6.67
CA GLN A 20 -4.40 -37.45 7.04
C GLN A 20 -5.45 -37.39 8.16
N GLY A 21 -5.20 -36.54 9.18
CA GLY A 21 -6.15 -36.33 10.28
C GLY A 21 -7.48 -35.72 9.83
N LEU A 22 -7.50 -34.90 8.76
CA LEU A 22 -8.74 -34.41 8.14
C LEU A 22 -9.51 -35.56 7.46
N ARG A 23 -8.81 -36.45 6.75
CA ARG A 23 -9.41 -37.59 6.05
C ARG A 23 -10.00 -38.62 7.00
N ASP A 24 -9.31 -38.94 8.10
CA ASP A 24 -9.75 -39.92 9.06
C ASP A 24 -10.66 -39.34 10.16
N GLY A 25 -10.89 -38.01 10.16
CA GLY A 25 -11.78 -37.33 11.11
C GLY A 25 -11.17 -37.08 12.48
N SER A 26 -9.90 -37.37 12.72
CA SER A 26 -9.20 -37.04 13.97
C SER A 26 -8.94 -35.53 14.11
N VAL A 27 -8.77 -34.82 12.98
CA VAL A 27 -8.80 -33.37 12.88
C VAL A 27 -10.16 -32.96 12.32
N LYS A 28 -10.93 -32.21 13.12
CA LYS A 28 -12.28 -31.75 12.73
C LYS A 28 -12.32 -30.36 12.18
N THR A 29 -11.34 -29.54 12.55
CA THR A 29 -11.26 -28.13 12.12
C THR A 29 -9.81 -27.76 11.81
N VAL A 30 -9.62 -27.12 10.69
CA VAL A 30 -8.32 -26.57 10.35
C VAL A 30 -8.44 -25.05 10.12
N VAL A 31 -7.54 -24.30 10.72
CA VAL A 31 -7.37 -22.87 10.47
C VAL A 31 -6.18 -22.72 9.53
N ALA A 32 -6.44 -22.31 8.29
CA ALA A 32 -5.44 -22.30 7.24
C ALA A 32 -5.29 -20.91 6.60
N THR A 33 -4.10 -20.66 6.10
CA THR A 33 -3.89 -19.64 5.07
C THR A 33 -4.39 -20.19 3.72
N ASN A 34 -4.12 -19.52 2.60
CA ASN A 34 -4.39 -20.02 1.25
C ASN A 34 -3.65 -21.34 0.90
N ALA A 35 -2.85 -21.88 1.82
CA ALA A 35 -2.10 -23.12 1.62
C ALA A 35 -2.97 -24.37 1.36
N LEU A 36 -4.27 -24.33 1.69
CA LEU A 36 -5.25 -25.38 1.37
C LEU A 36 -6.06 -25.10 0.10
N GLU A 37 -5.83 -24.00 -0.55
CA GLU A 37 -6.58 -23.58 -1.75
C GLU A 37 -6.34 -24.50 -2.96
N LEU A 38 -5.10 -24.92 -3.17
CA LEU A 38 -4.67 -25.69 -4.34
C LEU A 38 -4.02 -27.03 -3.98
N GLY A 39 -4.18 -28.01 -4.87
CA GLY A 39 -3.30 -29.17 -4.98
C GLY A 39 -3.46 -30.27 -3.94
N ILE A 40 -4.41 -30.19 -3.01
CA ILE A 40 -4.55 -31.19 -1.93
C ILE A 40 -5.95 -31.79 -1.92
N ASP A 41 -6.01 -33.12 -1.92
CA ASP A 41 -7.25 -33.86 -1.67
C ASP A 41 -7.35 -34.16 -0.16
N ILE A 42 -8.14 -33.34 0.54
CA ILE A 42 -8.34 -33.43 2.00
C ILE A 42 -9.63 -34.16 2.40
N GLY A 43 -10.33 -34.75 1.43
CA GLY A 43 -11.59 -35.48 1.69
C GLY A 43 -12.80 -34.55 1.85
N GLY A 44 -13.89 -35.10 2.34
CA GLY A 44 -15.18 -34.40 2.50
C GLY A 44 -15.18 -33.43 3.66
N ILE A 45 -14.95 -32.15 3.40
CA ILE A 45 -15.14 -31.09 4.38
C ILE A 45 -16.60 -30.60 4.30
N GLY A 46 -17.34 -30.60 5.43
CA GLY A 46 -18.73 -30.16 5.47
C GLY A 46 -18.92 -28.63 5.42
N ALA A 47 -17.90 -27.85 5.80
CA ALA A 47 -17.98 -26.40 5.77
C ALA A 47 -16.63 -25.76 5.45
N ALA A 48 -16.65 -24.69 4.62
CA ALA A 48 -15.53 -23.78 4.39
C ALA A 48 -15.92 -22.38 4.85
N VAL A 49 -15.11 -21.78 5.73
CA VAL A 49 -15.33 -20.43 6.24
C VAL A 49 -14.16 -19.57 5.81
N MET A 50 -14.41 -18.60 4.94
CA MET A 50 -13.44 -17.61 4.51
C MET A 50 -13.60 -16.34 5.35
N VAL A 51 -12.51 -15.86 5.94
CA VAL A 51 -12.50 -14.61 6.73
C VAL A 51 -11.80 -13.54 5.93
N GLY A 52 -12.59 -12.63 5.37
CA GLY A 52 -12.17 -11.69 4.33
C GLY A 52 -12.21 -12.31 2.93
N TYR A 53 -12.40 -11.45 1.93
CA TYR A 53 -12.36 -11.87 0.54
C TYR A 53 -10.92 -12.20 0.11
N PRO A 54 -10.68 -13.34 -0.56
CA PRO A 54 -9.33 -13.80 -0.88
C PRO A 54 -8.69 -13.11 -2.11
N GLY A 55 -9.20 -11.95 -2.52
CA GLY A 55 -8.64 -11.11 -3.58
C GLY A 55 -9.22 -11.40 -4.98
N THR A 56 -9.59 -12.64 -5.29
CA THR A 56 -10.16 -13.01 -6.60
C THR A 56 -11.36 -13.94 -6.49
N ILE A 57 -12.27 -13.90 -7.48
CA ILE A 57 -13.40 -14.84 -7.59
C ILE A 57 -12.86 -16.27 -7.74
N ALA A 58 -11.78 -16.43 -8.50
CA ALA A 58 -11.15 -17.74 -8.70
C ALA A 58 -10.70 -18.34 -7.37
N SER A 59 -9.94 -17.59 -6.56
CA SER A 59 -9.46 -18.02 -5.25
C SER A 59 -10.64 -18.31 -4.29
N ALA A 60 -11.63 -17.43 -4.24
CA ALA A 60 -12.81 -17.63 -3.41
C ALA A 60 -13.58 -18.90 -3.79
N ARG A 61 -13.77 -19.18 -5.09
CA ARG A 61 -14.40 -20.41 -5.57
C ARG A 61 -13.55 -21.65 -5.28
N GLN A 62 -12.22 -21.58 -5.35
CA GLN A 62 -11.32 -22.65 -5.00
C GLN A 62 -11.35 -22.98 -3.51
N GLN A 63 -11.37 -21.96 -2.65
CA GLN A 63 -11.51 -22.12 -1.21
C GLN A 63 -12.90 -22.66 -0.83
N ALA A 64 -13.96 -22.11 -1.41
CA ALA A 64 -15.32 -22.60 -1.24
C ALA A 64 -15.47 -24.06 -1.69
N GLY A 65 -14.85 -24.42 -2.81
CA GLY A 65 -14.84 -25.79 -3.37
C GLY A 65 -14.03 -26.80 -2.54
N ARG A 66 -13.44 -26.42 -1.42
CA ARG A 66 -12.91 -27.37 -0.42
C ARG A 66 -14.01 -28.06 0.35
N ALA A 67 -15.18 -27.44 0.48
CA ALA A 67 -16.37 -28.08 1.03
C ALA A 67 -17.17 -28.82 -0.05
N GLY A 68 -17.87 -29.90 0.31
CA GLY A 68 -18.83 -30.55 -0.57
C GLY A 68 -18.29 -31.53 -1.58
N ARG A 69 -17.15 -32.17 -1.34
CA ARG A 69 -16.59 -33.22 -2.23
C ARG A 69 -17.24 -34.60 -2.06
N GLY A 70 -18.47 -34.67 -1.61
CA GLY A 70 -19.24 -35.89 -1.44
C GLY A 70 -20.71 -35.66 -1.76
N ASP A 71 -21.53 -36.67 -1.47
CA ASP A 71 -22.99 -36.61 -1.67
C ASP A 71 -23.73 -35.86 -0.53
N GLU A 72 -23.01 -35.41 0.50
CA GLU A 72 -23.59 -34.70 1.62
C GLU A 72 -23.64 -33.16 1.33
N PRO A 73 -24.69 -32.46 1.79
CA PRO A 73 -24.77 -31.02 1.71
C PRO A 73 -23.59 -30.35 2.43
N ALA A 74 -22.99 -29.36 1.79
CA ALA A 74 -21.91 -28.58 2.38
C ALA A 74 -22.23 -27.07 2.30
N VAL A 75 -21.59 -26.30 3.17
CA VAL A 75 -21.78 -24.84 3.22
C VAL A 75 -20.46 -24.13 3.07
N SER A 76 -20.47 -23.05 2.29
CA SER A 76 -19.37 -22.09 2.23
C SER A 76 -19.86 -20.74 2.73
N VAL A 77 -19.10 -20.13 3.65
CA VAL A 77 -19.43 -18.86 4.29
C VAL A 77 -18.29 -17.89 4.06
N LEU A 78 -18.59 -16.72 3.52
CA LEU A 78 -17.68 -15.57 3.46
C LEU A 78 -18.04 -14.60 4.58
N ILE A 79 -17.12 -14.39 5.51
CA ILE A 79 -17.24 -13.39 6.57
C ILE A 79 -16.48 -12.16 6.08
N THR A 80 -17.21 -11.10 5.73
CA THR A 80 -16.65 -9.86 5.20
C THR A 80 -16.03 -9.00 6.30
N ASN A 81 -14.89 -8.42 6.00
CA ASN A 81 -14.25 -7.40 6.83
C ASN A 81 -14.86 -6.01 6.59
N SER A 82 -14.44 -5.03 7.38
CA SER A 82 -14.86 -3.64 7.22
C SER A 82 -14.08 -2.87 6.13
N ASN A 83 -13.31 -3.54 5.26
CA ASN A 83 -12.65 -2.88 4.14
C ASN A 83 -13.63 -2.64 2.97
N PRO A 84 -13.36 -1.66 2.09
CA PRO A 84 -14.26 -1.31 1.00
C PRO A 84 -14.55 -2.47 0.04
N LEU A 85 -13.55 -3.29 -0.27
CA LEU A 85 -13.67 -4.41 -1.20
C LEU A 85 -14.66 -5.47 -0.68
N ASP A 86 -14.48 -5.90 0.57
CA ASP A 86 -15.36 -6.89 1.21
C ASP A 86 -16.79 -6.36 1.32
N GLN A 87 -16.95 -5.07 1.66
CA GLN A 87 -18.27 -4.44 1.78
C GLN A 87 -18.94 -4.27 0.41
N PHE A 88 -18.18 -3.92 -0.62
CA PHE A 88 -18.69 -3.89 -1.99
C PHE A 88 -19.28 -5.25 -2.39
N LEU A 89 -18.53 -6.33 -2.17
CA LEU A 89 -18.99 -7.69 -2.51
C LEU A 89 -20.20 -8.14 -1.68
N ALA A 90 -20.28 -7.73 -0.42
CA ALA A 90 -21.43 -8.03 0.44
C ALA A 90 -22.73 -7.36 -0.06
N HIS A 91 -22.64 -6.15 -0.64
CA HIS A 91 -23.78 -5.41 -1.19
C HIS A 91 -24.06 -5.75 -2.66
N HIS A 92 -23.08 -6.28 -3.39
CA HIS A 92 -23.19 -6.66 -4.79
C HIS A 92 -22.87 -8.17 -5.00
N PRO A 93 -23.68 -9.09 -4.47
CA PRO A 93 -23.44 -10.52 -4.59
C PRO A 93 -23.46 -11.03 -6.03
N ASP A 94 -24.18 -10.35 -6.94
CA ASP A 94 -24.18 -10.59 -8.38
C ASP A 94 -22.77 -10.47 -8.97
N TYR A 95 -21.94 -9.57 -8.48
CA TYR A 95 -20.55 -9.45 -8.90
C TYR A 95 -19.77 -10.74 -8.66
N PHE A 96 -20.02 -11.41 -7.54
CA PHE A 96 -19.34 -12.65 -7.18
C PHE A 96 -19.92 -13.89 -7.87
N PHE A 97 -21.26 -13.95 -8.00
CA PHE A 97 -21.94 -15.16 -8.48
C PHE A 97 -22.17 -15.17 -10.00
N ASP A 98 -22.43 -14.03 -10.62
CA ASP A 98 -22.84 -13.95 -12.02
C ASP A 98 -21.69 -13.67 -12.99
N ARG A 99 -20.51 -13.28 -12.47
CA ARG A 99 -19.32 -13.08 -13.30
C ARG A 99 -18.47 -14.33 -13.45
N SER A 100 -17.81 -14.44 -14.59
CA SER A 100 -16.73 -15.39 -14.77
C SER A 100 -15.56 -15.04 -13.85
N PRO A 101 -14.76 -16.03 -13.43
CA PRO A 101 -13.48 -15.75 -12.82
C PRO A 101 -12.66 -14.80 -13.70
N GLU A 102 -11.85 -14.02 -13.07
CA GLU A 102 -11.04 -12.99 -13.69
C GLU A 102 -10.06 -13.61 -14.71
N MET A 103 -9.69 -12.83 -15.70
CA MET A 103 -8.58 -13.18 -16.61
C MET A 103 -7.29 -12.63 -16.04
N ALA A 104 -6.29 -13.48 -15.86
CA ALA A 104 -4.98 -13.06 -15.37
C ALA A 104 -4.34 -12.02 -16.30
N LEU A 105 -3.74 -10.99 -15.72
CA LEU A 105 -2.83 -10.10 -16.43
C LEU A 105 -1.47 -10.78 -16.54
N VAL A 106 -0.94 -10.87 -17.75
CA VAL A 106 0.38 -11.43 -18.02
C VAL A 106 1.17 -10.40 -18.82
N ASN A 107 2.29 -9.95 -18.27
CA ASN A 107 3.26 -9.15 -19.01
C ASN A 107 4.49 -10.00 -19.34
N PRO A 108 4.50 -10.70 -20.51
CA PRO A 108 5.63 -11.54 -20.91
C PRO A 108 6.88 -10.74 -21.24
N ASN A 109 6.75 -9.43 -21.46
CA ASN A 109 7.81 -8.53 -21.82
C ASN A 109 8.33 -7.72 -20.62
N HIS A 110 7.96 -8.08 -19.39
CA HIS A 110 8.47 -7.44 -18.19
C HIS A 110 10.00 -7.50 -18.15
N LEU A 111 10.65 -6.34 -18.16
CA LEU A 111 12.09 -6.20 -18.40
C LEU A 111 12.96 -7.10 -17.52
N LEU A 112 12.73 -7.10 -16.19
CA LEU A 112 13.56 -7.87 -15.24
C LEU A 112 13.38 -9.38 -15.43
N ILE A 113 12.14 -9.84 -15.67
CA ILE A 113 11.83 -11.25 -15.94
C ILE A 113 12.46 -11.66 -17.26
N LEU A 114 12.26 -10.85 -18.29
CA LEU A 114 12.78 -11.09 -19.63
C LEU A 114 14.31 -11.20 -19.66
N LEU A 115 15.02 -10.28 -19.01
CA LEU A 115 16.48 -10.34 -18.89
C LEU A 115 16.94 -11.61 -18.17
N GLY A 116 16.23 -12.01 -17.10
CA GLY A 116 16.50 -13.27 -16.42
C GLY A 116 16.37 -14.48 -17.34
N HIS A 117 15.28 -14.54 -18.11
CA HIS A 117 15.05 -15.63 -19.07
C HIS A 117 16.00 -15.60 -20.25
N LEU A 118 16.40 -14.42 -20.72
CA LEU A 118 17.39 -14.29 -21.79
C LEU A 118 18.78 -14.81 -21.34
N ARG A 119 19.18 -14.57 -20.07
CA ARG A 119 20.36 -15.18 -19.46
C ARG A 119 20.27 -16.71 -19.46
N CYS A 120 19.13 -17.25 -19.08
CA CYS A 120 18.90 -18.70 -19.10
C CYS A 120 18.98 -19.26 -20.52
N ALA A 121 18.38 -18.59 -21.49
CA ALA A 121 18.41 -19.01 -22.89
C ALA A 121 19.85 -19.08 -23.44
N MET A 122 20.67 -18.05 -23.18
CA MET A 122 22.09 -18.05 -23.57
C MET A 122 22.93 -19.13 -22.87
N PHE A 123 22.59 -19.45 -21.61
CA PHE A 123 23.25 -20.52 -20.86
C PHE A 123 22.91 -21.91 -21.45
N GLU A 124 21.67 -22.14 -21.85
CA GLU A 124 21.24 -23.42 -22.45
C GLU A 124 21.81 -23.60 -23.85
N LEU A 125 21.73 -22.57 -24.69
CA LEU A 125 22.26 -22.56 -26.06
C LEU A 125 22.77 -21.15 -26.41
N PRO A 126 23.91 -21.01 -27.08
CA PRO A 126 24.40 -19.73 -27.57
C PRO A 126 23.35 -19.04 -28.45
N PHE A 127 22.92 -17.85 -28.06
CA PHE A 127 21.86 -17.12 -28.77
C PHE A 127 22.35 -16.59 -30.11
N GLN A 128 21.64 -16.84 -31.18
CA GLN A 128 22.07 -16.44 -32.53
C GLN A 128 21.63 -15.02 -32.86
N LYS A 129 22.39 -14.34 -33.70
CA LYS A 129 21.97 -13.05 -34.23
C LYS A 129 20.66 -13.23 -35.02
N GLU A 130 19.71 -12.31 -34.83
CA GLU A 130 18.37 -12.32 -35.43
C GLU A 130 17.49 -13.51 -34.98
N GLU A 131 17.85 -14.21 -33.92
CA GLU A 131 17.04 -15.26 -33.34
C GLU A 131 15.83 -14.65 -32.60
N ALA A 132 14.65 -15.24 -32.80
CA ALA A 132 13.44 -14.78 -32.13
C ALA A 132 13.42 -15.17 -30.65
N PHE A 133 12.92 -14.26 -29.80
CA PHE A 133 12.67 -14.53 -28.39
C PHE A 133 11.28 -14.03 -28.00
N GLY A 134 10.32 -14.95 -27.93
CA GLY A 134 8.92 -14.60 -27.73
C GLY A 134 8.35 -13.76 -28.87
N SER A 135 7.63 -12.68 -28.54
CA SER A 135 7.01 -11.75 -29.50
C SER A 135 7.83 -10.48 -29.72
N LEU A 136 9.04 -10.41 -29.18
CA LEU A 136 9.87 -9.20 -29.24
C LEU A 136 10.48 -8.99 -30.63
N SER A 137 10.64 -7.72 -31.03
CA SER A 137 11.42 -7.37 -32.21
C SER A 137 12.90 -7.63 -31.98
N TRP A 138 13.63 -7.91 -33.08
CA TRP A 138 15.07 -8.14 -32.98
C TRP A 138 15.81 -6.91 -32.42
N GLU A 139 15.40 -5.73 -32.78
CA GLU A 139 16.03 -4.48 -32.33
C GLU A 139 16.02 -4.40 -30.80
N LEU A 140 14.92 -4.74 -30.16
CA LEU A 140 14.80 -4.74 -28.70
C LEU A 140 15.60 -5.88 -28.06
N ILE A 141 15.60 -7.07 -28.66
CA ILE A 141 16.42 -8.19 -28.18
C ILE A 141 17.90 -7.83 -28.28
N GLU A 142 18.34 -7.22 -29.38
CA GLU A 142 19.72 -6.78 -29.59
C GLU A 142 20.14 -5.75 -28.54
N GLU A 143 19.27 -4.83 -28.17
CA GLU A 143 19.51 -3.87 -27.09
C GLU A 143 19.79 -4.57 -25.75
N TYR A 144 18.95 -5.54 -25.40
CA TYR A 144 19.14 -6.32 -24.16
C TYR A 144 20.41 -7.18 -24.20
N LEU A 145 20.74 -7.77 -25.33
CA LEU A 145 21.99 -8.50 -25.50
C LEU A 145 23.20 -7.57 -25.40
N HIS A 146 23.14 -6.35 -25.92
CA HIS A 146 24.19 -5.35 -25.76
C HIS A 146 24.33 -4.90 -24.30
N PHE A 147 23.24 -4.76 -23.56
CA PHE A 147 23.28 -4.52 -22.13
C PHE A 147 24.03 -5.64 -21.38
N LEU A 148 23.75 -6.91 -21.69
CA LEU A 148 24.44 -8.06 -21.09
C LEU A 148 25.93 -8.14 -21.50
N LEU A 149 26.28 -7.74 -22.72
CA LEU A 149 27.68 -7.61 -23.17
C LEU A 149 28.41 -6.52 -22.37
N SER A 150 27.80 -5.36 -22.19
CA SER A 150 28.41 -4.23 -21.44
C SER A 150 28.66 -4.55 -19.97
N ASN A 151 27.86 -5.42 -19.39
CA ASN A 151 28.01 -5.91 -18.02
C ASN A 151 28.94 -7.12 -17.89
N ASN A 152 29.62 -7.54 -18.97
CA ASN A 152 30.48 -8.74 -19.00
C ASN A 152 29.74 -10.05 -18.62
N GLU A 153 28.43 -10.09 -18.82
CA GLU A 153 27.62 -11.28 -18.59
C GLU A 153 27.55 -12.16 -19.85
N ALA A 154 27.74 -11.56 -21.01
CA ALA A 154 27.73 -12.23 -22.29
C ALA A 154 29.00 -11.95 -23.11
N HIS A 155 29.30 -12.80 -24.09
CA HIS A 155 30.34 -12.60 -25.10
C HIS A 155 29.79 -12.86 -26.50
N PHE A 156 30.11 -11.97 -27.44
CA PHE A 156 29.69 -12.13 -28.83
C PHE A 156 30.86 -12.65 -29.69
N SER A 157 30.67 -13.75 -30.33
CA SER A 157 31.66 -14.35 -31.26
C SER A 157 30.96 -15.15 -32.37
N ASN A 158 31.47 -15.01 -33.59
CA ASN A 158 30.97 -15.76 -34.76
C ASN A 158 29.44 -15.70 -34.95
N GLY A 159 28.84 -14.52 -34.72
CA GLY A 159 27.40 -14.30 -34.87
C GLY A 159 26.54 -14.90 -33.78
N LYS A 160 27.14 -15.24 -32.63
CA LYS A 160 26.43 -15.81 -31.47
C LYS A 160 26.81 -15.10 -30.19
N TYR A 161 25.86 -15.04 -29.27
CA TYR A 161 26.04 -14.55 -27.91
C TYR A 161 26.17 -15.74 -26.96
N PHE A 162 27.20 -15.75 -26.13
CA PHE A 162 27.54 -16.81 -25.20
C PHE A 162 27.43 -16.28 -23.77
N TRP A 163 26.90 -17.09 -22.86
CA TRP A 163 26.94 -16.83 -21.42
C TRP A 163 28.38 -16.92 -20.92
N MET A 164 28.80 -15.96 -20.09
CA MET A 164 30.20 -15.84 -19.66
C MET A 164 30.43 -15.95 -18.15
N GLN A 165 29.37 -16.04 -17.35
CA GLN A 165 29.48 -16.14 -15.91
C GLN A 165 29.53 -17.61 -15.45
N ASP A 166 30.23 -17.89 -14.34
CA ASP A 166 30.26 -19.22 -13.71
C ASP A 166 28.93 -19.56 -13.00
N ALA A 167 28.10 -18.54 -12.73
CA ALA A 167 26.83 -18.73 -12.06
C ALA A 167 25.78 -19.39 -12.96
N TYR A 168 25.00 -20.31 -12.38
CA TYR A 168 23.82 -20.91 -13.02
C TYR A 168 22.66 -19.89 -12.99
N PRO A 169 22.27 -19.30 -14.13
CA PRO A 169 21.38 -18.15 -14.12
C PRO A 169 19.97 -18.49 -13.61
N ALA A 170 19.46 -19.70 -13.83
CA ALA A 170 18.14 -20.10 -13.33
C ALA A 170 18.05 -20.19 -11.80
N ALA A 171 19.18 -20.28 -11.08
CA ALA A 171 19.17 -20.25 -9.62
C ALA A 171 18.69 -18.90 -9.06
N ASN A 172 18.80 -17.84 -9.86
CA ASN A 172 18.40 -16.48 -9.48
C ASN A 172 16.99 -16.11 -9.99
N ILE A 173 16.27 -17.05 -10.62
CA ILE A 173 14.90 -16.82 -11.08
C ILE A 173 13.93 -17.20 -9.97
N SER A 174 13.21 -16.22 -9.44
CA SER A 174 12.10 -16.45 -8.52
C SER A 174 10.78 -16.57 -9.29
N LEU A 175 9.96 -17.57 -8.94
CA LEU A 175 8.59 -17.67 -9.44
C LEU A 175 7.57 -16.90 -8.57
N ARG A 176 8.04 -16.20 -7.53
CA ARG A 176 7.19 -15.50 -6.55
C ARG A 176 7.47 -14.00 -6.46
N SER A 177 8.64 -13.57 -6.82
CA SER A 177 9.07 -12.17 -6.72
C SER A 177 9.84 -11.77 -7.95
N ALA A 178 9.59 -10.57 -8.45
CA ALA A 178 10.38 -9.96 -9.52
C ALA A 178 11.67 -9.30 -8.95
N SER A 179 11.73 -9.05 -7.65
CA SER A 179 12.91 -8.46 -7.00
C SER A 179 14.03 -9.49 -6.83
N PRO A 180 15.23 -9.18 -7.31
CA PRO A 180 16.39 -10.08 -7.18
C PRO A 180 17.05 -10.04 -5.79
N GLN A 181 16.68 -9.07 -4.95
CA GLN A 181 17.34 -8.81 -3.67
C GLN A 181 16.49 -9.27 -2.49
N SER A 182 17.13 -9.94 -1.53
CA SER A 182 16.51 -10.33 -0.26
C SER A 182 17.42 -10.02 0.91
N VAL A 183 16.84 -9.65 2.04
CA VAL A 183 17.54 -9.43 3.31
C VAL A 183 17.40 -10.66 4.18
N VAL A 184 18.53 -11.18 4.65
CA VAL A 184 18.61 -12.35 5.52
C VAL A 184 18.36 -11.93 6.98
N LEU A 185 17.44 -12.61 7.65
CA LEU A 185 17.11 -12.40 9.05
C LEU A 185 17.98 -13.29 9.91
N GLN A 186 18.82 -12.72 10.76
CA GLN A 186 19.72 -13.44 11.64
C GLN A 186 19.45 -13.14 13.11
N THR A 187 19.44 -14.17 13.92
CA THR A 187 19.45 -14.08 15.38
C THR A 187 20.65 -14.84 15.93
N THR A 188 20.91 -14.69 17.21
CA THR A 188 21.99 -15.38 17.89
C THR A 188 21.42 -16.44 18.84
N THR A 189 21.89 -17.68 18.74
CA THR A 189 21.53 -18.77 19.65
C THR A 189 22.16 -18.55 21.04
N ALA A 190 21.70 -19.31 22.04
CA ALA A 190 22.27 -19.27 23.39
C ALA A 190 23.80 -19.56 23.42
N ASP A 191 24.29 -20.32 22.45
CA ASP A 191 25.73 -20.65 22.28
C ASP A 191 26.49 -19.57 21.46
N ASN A 192 25.89 -18.40 21.27
CA ASN A 192 26.45 -17.27 20.50
C ASN A 192 26.76 -17.61 19.03
N ARG A 193 26.00 -18.51 18.41
CA ARG A 193 26.10 -18.85 17.00
C ARG A 193 25.02 -18.13 16.19
N PRO A 194 25.33 -17.62 14.99
CA PRO A 194 24.31 -17.04 14.13
C PRO A 194 23.32 -18.11 13.67
N LEU A 195 22.04 -17.78 13.73
CA LEU A 195 20.94 -18.60 13.24
C LEU A 195 20.09 -17.78 12.26
N THR A 196 19.94 -18.29 11.05
CA THR A 196 19.03 -17.69 10.07
C THR A 196 17.58 -18.01 10.43
N VAL A 197 16.75 -16.98 10.58
CA VAL A 197 15.31 -17.07 10.88
C VAL A 197 14.51 -17.17 9.58
N GLY A 198 14.89 -16.39 8.56
CA GLY A 198 14.20 -16.33 7.28
C GLY A 198 14.79 -15.26 6.36
N THR A 199 14.02 -14.87 5.35
CA THR A 199 14.39 -13.80 4.43
C THR A 199 13.17 -12.88 4.20
N VAL A 200 13.43 -11.61 3.88
CA VAL A 200 12.44 -10.60 3.47
C VAL A 200 12.93 -9.95 2.18
N ASP A 201 12.02 -9.66 1.26
CA ASP A 201 12.37 -8.98 0.01
C ASP A 201 13.00 -7.61 0.28
N GLY A 202 14.03 -7.25 -0.49
CA GLY A 202 14.80 -6.03 -0.27
C GLY A 202 13.95 -4.76 -0.29
N GLU A 203 12.93 -4.70 -1.13
CA GLU A 203 11.99 -3.57 -1.23
C GLU A 203 11.17 -3.37 0.06
N SER A 204 10.88 -4.46 0.77
CA SER A 204 10.15 -4.43 2.03
C SER A 204 11.03 -4.22 3.25
N ALA A 205 12.34 -4.32 3.10
CA ALA A 205 13.27 -4.32 4.23
C ALA A 205 13.20 -3.04 5.07
N ASN A 206 13.16 -1.87 4.43
CA ASN A 206 13.17 -0.59 5.15
C ASN A 206 11.96 -0.40 6.05
N TRP A 207 10.77 -0.86 5.65
CA TRP A 207 9.57 -0.68 6.47
C TRP A 207 9.27 -1.86 7.40
N MET A 208 9.72 -3.08 7.07
CA MET A 208 9.51 -4.26 7.92
C MET A 208 10.62 -4.46 8.94
N LEU A 209 11.85 -4.09 8.60
CA LEU A 209 13.07 -4.45 9.33
C LEU A 209 13.86 -3.22 9.82
N HIS A 210 13.21 -2.06 9.92
CA HIS A 210 13.89 -0.88 10.49
C HIS A 210 14.36 -1.12 11.92
N PRO A 211 15.42 -0.46 12.39
CA PRO A 211 15.84 -0.55 13.79
C PRO A 211 14.67 -0.22 14.73
N GLY A 212 14.44 -1.06 15.73
CA GLY A 212 13.31 -0.94 16.65
C GLY A 212 12.00 -1.59 16.17
N ALA A 213 11.92 -2.11 14.95
CA ALA A 213 10.76 -2.85 14.47
C ALA A 213 10.51 -4.14 15.28
N ILE A 214 9.25 -4.49 15.47
CA ILE A 214 8.84 -5.79 16.00
C ILE A 214 8.42 -6.67 14.83
N TYR A 215 9.32 -7.56 14.44
CA TYR A 215 9.08 -8.54 13.38
C TYR A 215 8.54 -9.84 13.96
N ILE A 216 7.55 -10.45 13.30
CA ILE A 216 6.93 -11.69 13.76
C ILE A 216 7.24 -12.81 12.77
N HIS A 217 7.91 -13.84 13.26
CA HIS A 217 8.16 -15.05 12.49
C HIS A 217 7.73 -16.26 13.31
N GLU A 218 6.89 -17.13 12.73
CA GLU A 218 6.39 -18.36 13.38
C GLU A 218 5.79 -18.15 14.79
N ALA A 219 5.00 -17.08 14.96
CA ALA A 219 4.43 -16.65 16.23
C ALA A 219 5.45 -16.20 17.29
N GLN A 220 6.75 -16.17 16.98
CA GLN A 220 7.79 -15.56 17.79
C GLN A 220 7.99 -14.11 17.39
N GLN A 221 8.00 -13.21 18.36
CA GLN A 221 8.36 -11.81 18.16
C GLN A 221 9.87 -11.63 18.22
N TYR A 222 10.38 -10.79 17.34
CA TYR A 222 11.77 -10.37 17.27
C TYR A 222 11.86 -8.86 17.22
N LEU A 223 12.73 -8.29 18.04
CA LEU A 223 13.13 -6.89 17.94
C LEU A 223 14.29 -6.79 16.93
N VAL A 224 14.12 -5.95 15.91
CA VAL A 224 15.19 -5.63 14.96
C VAL A 224 16.17 -4.67 15.64
N GLN A 225 17.40 -5.15 15.88
CA GLN A 225 18.46 -4.35 16.48
C GLN A 225 19.15 -3.46 15.46
N GLN A 226 19.43 -4.03 14.29
CA GLN A 226 20.13 -3.36 13.21
C GLN A 226 19.70 -3.92 11.86
N LEU A 227 19.57 -3.04 10.87
CA LEU A 227 19.41 -3.37 9.46
C LEU A 227 20.69 -2.94 8.73
N ASP A 228 21.43 -3.92 8.23
CA ASP A 228 22.63 -3.73 7.41
C ASP A 228 22.22 -3.90 5.94
N LEU A 229 21.99 -2.77 5.27
CA LEU A 229 21.57 -2.74 3.87
C LEU A 229 22.71 -3.10 2.91
N GLU A 230 23.96 -2.86 3.28
CA GLU A 230 25.13 -3.16 2.44
C GLU A 230 25.37 -4.67 2.34
N ASN A 231 25.23 -5.38 3.48
CA ASN A 231 25.40 -6.83 3.53
C ASN A 231 24.09 -7.61 3.39
N HIS A 232 22.96 -6.92 3.26
CA HIS A 232 21.62 -7.51 3.20
C HIS A 232 21.29 -8.41 4.40
N ILE A 233 21.60 -7.94 5.62
CA ILE A 233 21.37 -8.67 6.86
C ILE A 233 20.60 -7.82 7.86
N ALA A 234 19.59 -8.39 8.49
CA ALA A 234 18.91 -7.81 9.66
C ALA A 234 19.22 -8.63 10.91
N HIS A 235 19.73 -7.97 11.94
CA HIS A 235 20.04 -8.59 13.23
C HIS A 235 18.86 -8.51 14.17
N LEU A 236 18.37 -9.67 14.63
CA LEU A 236 17.17 -9.85 15.40
C LEU A 236 17.45 -10.37 16.80
N THR A 237 16.64 -9.95 17.78
CA THR A 237 16.66 -10.52 19.13
C THR A 237 15.26 -11.01 19.49
N PRO A 238 15.06 -12.27 19.95
CA PRO A 238 13.76 -12.75 20.40
C PRO A 238 13.25 -11.91 21.57
N VAL A 239 11.96 -11.53 21.54
CA VAL A 239 11.30 -10.74 22.58
C VAL A 239 9.88 -11.23 22.81
N GLY A 240 9.26 -10.78 23.90
CA GLY A 240 7.83 -10.99 24.18
C GLY A 240 7.25 -9.65 24.66
N LEU A 241 6.63 -8.91 23.78
CA LEU A 241 6.11 -7.57 24.02
C LEU A 241 4.60 -7.51 23.79
N ASP A 242 3.93 -6.59 24.47
CA ASP A 242 2.48 -6.37 24.35
C ASP A 242 2.11 -5.36 23.25
N TYR A 243 3.05 -5.00 22.39
CA TYR A 243 2.86 -4.08 21.28
C TYR A 243 3.51 -4.58 19.97
N TYR A 244 3.10 -3.99 18.87
CA TYR A 244 3.73 -4.10 17.56
C TYR A 244 4.14 -2.72 17.05
N THR A 245 4.90 -2.68 15.96
CA THR A 245 5.36 -1.43 15.36
C THR A 245 4.78 -1.25 13.96
N GLU A 246 4.52 0.00 13.61
CA GLU A 246 4.03 0.41 12.31
C GLU A 246 4.93 1.52 11.76
N ALA A 247 5.60 1.25 10.63
CA ALA A 247 6.47 2.21 9.98
C ALA A 247 5.69 3.40 9.42
N GLN A 248 6.27 4.59 9.51
CA GLN A 248 5.76 5.81 8.90
C GLN A 248 6.61 6.13 7.67
N GLN A 249 5.96 6.24 6.53
CA GLN A 249 6.60 6.47 5.24
C GLN A 249 6.15 7.80 4.64
N GLU A 250 7.08 8.46 3.97
CA GLU A 250 6.81 9.61 3.09
C GLU A 250 7.21 9.21 1.68
N SER A 251 6.35 9.54 0.71
CA SER A 251 6.61 9.23 -0.70
C SER A 251 6.52 10.50 -1.53
N GLU A 252 7.38 10.58 -2.53
CA GLU A 252 7.37 11.59 -3.58
C GLU A 252 7.33 10.87 -4.93
N ILE A 253 6.52 11.39 -5.87
CA ILE A 253 6.39 10.81 -7.20
C ILE A 253 6.77 11.82 -8.26
N GLN A 254 7.66 11.40 -9.18
CA GLN A 254 8.06 12.15 -10.36
C GLN A 254 7.57 11.41 -11.61
N ILE A 255 7.02 12.13 -12.58
CA ILE A 255 6.65 11.58 -13.88
C ILE A 255 7.90 11.54 -14.76
N LEU A 256 8.24 10.37 -15.27
CA LEU A 256 9.34 10.15 -16.20
C LEU A 256 8.87 10.25 -17.67
N SER A 257 7.75 9.60 -17.97
CA SER A 257 7.12 9.67 -19.31
C SER A 257 5.61 9.56 -19.19
N VAL A 258 4.88 10.09 -20.16
CA VAL A 258 3.43 9.97 -20.29
C VAL A 258 3.16 9.13 -21.53
N ASN A 259 2.49 7.98 -21.36
CA ASN A 259 2.16 7.08 -22.46
C ASN A 259 0.85 7.48 -23.14
N ASP A 260 -0.17 7.82 -22.34
CA ASP A 260 -1.45 8.35 -22.83
C ASP A 260 -2.07 9.29 -21.80
N GLN A 261 -2.87 10.27 -22.30
CA GLN A 261 -3.49 11.33 -21.52
C GLN A 261 -4.80 11.76 -22.16
N ILE A 262 -5.89 11.74 -21.38
CA ILE A 262 -7.23 12.05 -21.88
C ILE A 262 -7.96 12.95 -20.88
N VAL A 263 -8.54 14.03 -21.39
CA VAL A 263 -9.47 14.87 -20.62
C VAL A 263 -10.75 14.10 -20.37
N VAL A 264 -11.12 13.97 -19.10
CA VAL A 264 -12.36 13.34 -18.66
C VAL A 264 -13.24 14.36 -17.93
N ARG A 265 -14.45 13.96 -17.58
CA ARG A 265 -15.30 14.83 -16.78
C ARG A 265 -14.63 15.16 -15.44
N GLY A 266 -14.60 16.44 -15.08
CA GLY A 266 -14.03 16.91 -13.82
C GLY A 266 -12.52 16.89 -13.71
N GLY A 267 -11.79 16.39 -14.74
CA GLY A 267 -10.33 16.28 -14.66
C GLY A 267 -9.66 15.77 -15.91
N GLU A 268 -8.50 15.19 -15.69
CA GLU A 268 -7.67 14.56 -16.71
C GLU A 268 -7.10 13.26 -16.15
N LYS A 269 -7.21 12.19 -16.90
CA LYS A 269 -6.56 10.91 -16.60
C LYS A 269 -5.35 10.71 -17.47
N ALA A 270 -4.31 10.13 -16.92
CA ALA A 270 -3.12 9.74 -17.67
C ALA A 270 -2.47 8.49 -17.07
N TYR A 271 -1.61 7.84 -17.86
CA TYR A 271 -0.73 6.80 -17.36
C TYR A 271 0.65 6.88 -18.03
N GLY A 272 1.66 6.34 -17.37
CA GLY A 272 3.03 6.37 -17.88
C GLY A 272 4.04 5.88 -16.86
N GLU A 273 5.31 6.13 -17.15
CA GLU A 273 6.40 5.77 -16.25
C GLU A 273 6.59 6.83 -15.18
N ILE A 274 6.80 6.37 -13.96
CA ILE A 274 7.01 7.21 -12.79
C ILE A 274 8.19 6.70 -11.96
N GLN A 275 8.82 7.61 -11.23
CA GLN A 275 9.76 7.28 -10.15
C GLN A 275 9.11 7.62 -8.82
N VAL A 276 9.00 6.61 -7.97
CA VAL A 276 8.51 6.74 -6.61
C VAL A 276 9.70 6.69 -5.66
N THR A 277 9.92 7.76 -4.91
CA THR A 277 10.93 7.82 -3.86
C THR A 277 10.22 7.72 -2.52
N THR A 278 10.49 6.66 -1.76
CA THR A 278 9.88 6.41 -0.45
C THR A 278 10.93 6.40 0.64
N GLN A 279 10.70 7.15 1.71
CA GLN A 279 11.55 7.16 2.89
C GLN A 279 10.76 6.76 4.13
N VAL A 280 11.32 5.84 4.92
CA VAL A 280 10.80 5.52 6.26
C VAL A 280 11.36 6.54 7.24
N VAL A 281 10.49 7.43 7.71
CA VAL A 281 10.87 8.59 8.54
C VAL A 281 10.68 8.37 10.04
N GLY A 282 10.03 7.28 10.41
CA GLY A 282 9.76 6.93 11.80
C GLY A 282 8.86 5.71 11.94
N PHE A 283 8.49 5.38 13.16
CA PHE A 283 7.52 4.32 13.44
C PHE A 283 6.72 4.61 14.70
N ARG A 284 5.52 4.02 14.79
CA ARG A 284 4.65 4.04 15.97
C ARG A 284 4.70 2.69 16.68
N LYS A 285 4.55 2.73 18.01
CA LYS A 285 4.33 1.53 18.84
C LYS A 285 2.86 1.45 19.18
N LEU A 286 2.21 0.37 18.77
CA LEU A 286 0.77 0.18 18.96
C LEU A 286 0.53 -1.06 19.82
N ARG A 287 -0.28 -0.91 20.89
CA ARG A 287 -0.62 -2.03 21.77
C ARG A 287 -1.49 -3.05 21.05
N TRP A 288 -1.22 -4.32 21.25
CA TRP A 288 -2.04 -5.39 20.71
C TRP A 288 -3.50 -5.25 21.15
N PHE A 289 -4.42 -5.58 20.25
CA PHE A 289 -5.87 -5.59 20.43
C PHE A 289 -6.54 -4.23 20.65
N THR A 290 -5.91 -3.28 21.29
CA THR A 290 -6.50 -1.95 21.55
C THR A 290 -6.07 -0.89 20.54
N ASN A 291 -4.96 -1.13 19.82
CA ASN A 291 -4.30 -0.17 18.92
C ASN A 291 -3.95 1.17 19.60
N GLU A 292 -3.83 1.16 20.92
CA GLU A 292 -3.39 2.34 21.69
C GLU A 292 -1.96 2.73 21.25
N ASN A 293 -1.78 3.99 20.89
CA ASN A 293 -0.47 4.52 20.53
C ASN A 293 0.38 4.72 21.79
N LEU A 294 1.42 3.90 21.95
CA LEU A 294 2.34 3.92 23.09
C LEU A 294 3.52 4.89 22.89
N GLY A 295 3.67 5.44 21.69
CA GLY A 295 4.74 6.37 21.36
C GLY A 295 5.20 6.25 19.91
N GLN A 296 6.04 7.21 19.52
CA GLN A 296 6.61 7.29 18.17
C GLN A 296 8.10 7.56 18.25
N GLU A 297 8.85 6.99 17.34
CA GLU A 297 10.28 7.20 17.23
C GLU A 297 10.65 7.60 15.80
N PRO A 298 11.50 8.63 15.62
CA PRO A 298 11.98 9.01 14.29
C PRO A 298 13.03 8.01 13.81
N LEU A 299 13.11 7.84 12.49
CA LEU A 299 14.13 7.08 11.81
C LEU A 299 14.82 7.94 10.76
N ASP A 300 16.09 7.64 10.51
CA ASP A 300 16.88 8.24 9.45
C ASP A 300 17.43 7.11 8.55
N LEU A 301 16.51 6.53 7.75
CA LEU A 301 16.85 5.50 6.78
C LEU A 301 17.02 6.14 5.40
N PRO A 302 17.89 5.58 4.54
CA PRO A 302 18.03 6.04 3.18
C PRO A 302 16.69 5.86 2.43
N PRO A 303 16.34 6.79 1.53
CA PRO A 303 15.18 6.61 0.67
C PRO A 303 15.37 5.40 -0.25
N SER A 304 14.28 4.73 -0.57
CA SER A 304 14.20 3.72 -1.61
C SER A 304 13.57 4.32 -2.86
N GLU A 305 14.09 3.95 -4.02
CA GLU A 305 13.59 4.40 -5.31
C GLU A 305 12.98 3.22 -6.07
N LEU A 306 11.79 3.43 -6.60
CA LEU A 306 11.06 2.48 -7.43
C LEU A 306 10.71 3.15 -8.76
N GLN A 307 11.32 2.71 -9.85
CA GLN A 307 10.90 3.08 -11.18
C GLN A 307 9.83 2.08 -11.64
N THR A 308 8.63 2.59 -11.91
CA THR A 308 7.46 1.75 -12.22
C THR A 308 6.48 2.49 -13.14
N THR A 309 5.30 1.92 -13.33
CA THR A 309 4.19 2.56 -14.03
C THR A 309 3.15 3.08 -13.06
N GLY A 310 2.52 4.20 -13.40
CA GLY A 310 1.44 4.82 -12.63
C GLY A 310 0.29 5.26 -13.52
N TYR A 311 -0.91 5.13 -13.00
CA TYR A 311 -2.11 5.79 -13.49
C TYR A 311 -2.41 6.96 -12.56
N TRP A 312 -2.70 8.14 -13.10
CA TRP A 312 -3.08 9.28 -12.27
C TRP A 312 -4.29 10.02 -12.81
N LEU A 313 -5.01 10.58 -11.88
CA LEU A 313 -6.17 11.41 -12.09
C LEU A 313 -5.94 12.78 -11.46
N THR A 314 -5.99 13.83 -12.29
CA THR A 314 -5.82 15.22 -11.87
C THR A 314 -7.14 15.95 -11.96
N LEU A 315 -7.52 16.67 -10.89
CA LEU A 315 -8.78 17.43 -10.86
C LEU A 315 -8.63 18.74 -11.65
N SER A 316 -9.64 19.06 -12.45
CA SER A 316 -9.68 20.31 -13.21
C SER A 316 -9.98 21.53 -12.31
N GLU A 317 -9.50 22.71 -12.71
CA GLU A 317 -9.79 23.95 -11.97
C GLU A 317 -11.30 24.26 -11.90
N SER A 318 -12.08 23.84 -12.91
CA SER A 318 -13.54 23.99 -12.89
C SER A 318 -14.21 23.12 -11.84
N ALA A 319 -13.76 21.87 -11.67
CA ALA A 319 -14.23 20.97 -10.61
C ALA A 319 -13.84 21.52 -9.23
N LEU A 320 -12.60 21.98 -9.08
CA LEU A 320 -12.12 22.57 -7.83
C LEU A 320 -12.91 23.82 -7.44
N LYS A 321 -13.23 24.68 -8.42
CA LYS A 321 -14.06 25.85 -8.19
C LYS A 321 -15.45 25.45 -7.69
N SER A 322 -16.09 24.48 -8.33
CA SER A 322 -17.40 23.98 -7.91
C SER A 322 -17.38 23.43 -6.48
N LEU A 323 -16.31 22.70 -6.10
CA LEU A 323 -16.12 22.16 -4.75
C LEU A 323 -15.87 23.27 -3.72
N ARG A 324 -15.08 24.29 -4.07
CA ARG A 324 -14.85 25.46 -3.21
C ARG A 324 -16.12 26.28 -2.99
N ASP A 325 -16.86 26.54 -4.06
CA ASP A 325 -18.13 27.30 -4.01
C ASP A 325 -19.19 26.57 -3.16
N ALA A 326 -19.17 25.23 -3.15
CA ALA A 326 -20.00 24.39 -2.30
C ALA A 326 -19.47 24.23 -0.85
N GLY A 327 -18.29 24.76 -0.52
CA GLY A 327 -17.65 24.57 0.79
C GLY A 327 -17.18 23.14 1.06
N LEU A 328 -17.02 22.34 0.00
CA LEU A 328 -16.65 20.91 0.06
C LEU A 328 -15.20 20.65 -0.37
N TRP A 329 -14.33 21.67 -0.38
CA TRP A 329 -12.90 21.52 -0.67
C TRP A 329 -12.06 21.85 0.57
N THR A 330 -11.64 20.84 1.32
CA THR A 330 -10.92 21.00 2.59
C THR A 330 -9.41 21.22 2.42
N ASN A 331 -8.85 21.00 1.23
CA ASN A 331 -7.42 21.24 0.95
C ASN A 331 -7.08 22.73 0.67
N ALA A 332 -8.09 23.61 0.62
CA ALA A 332 -7.83 25.04 0.57
C ALA A 332 -7.09 25.52 1.83
N PRO A 333 -6.17 26.49 1.72
CA PRO A 333 -5.57 27.11 2.89
C PRO A 333 -6.66 27.61 3.86
N ASN A 334 -6.46 27.38 5.16
CA ASN A 334 -7.39 27.88 6.16
C ASN A 334 -7.34 29.42 6.20
N ASP A 335 -8.51 30.06 6.10
CA ASP A 335 -8.64 31.49 6.34
C ASP A 335 -8.74 31.74 7.86
N TYR A 336 -7.60 31.89 8.49
CA TYR A 336 -7.51 32.20 9.92
C TYR A 336 -7.94 33.64 10.26
N GLY A 337 -8.29 34.46 9.26
CA GLY A 337 -8.75 35.83 9.40
C GLY A 337 -7.64 36.89 9.51
N PRO A 338 -8.03 38.19 9.45
CA PRO A 338 -7.08 39.29 9.35
C PRO A 338 -6.19 39.45 10.59
N ASP A 339 -6.63 39.02 11.76
CA ASP A 339 -5.88 39.14 13.02
C ASP A 339 -4.94 37.96 13.28
N TRP A 340 -4.84 37.00 12.38
CA TRP A 340 -4.03 35.78 12.55
C TRP A 340 -2.56 36.08 12.92
N GLN A 341 -1.94 37.05 12.27
CA GLN A 341 -0.54 37.40 12.57
C GLN A 341 -0.35 37.93 14.00
N LYS A 342 -1.33 38.70 14.50
CA LYS A 342 -1.32 39.18 15.89
C LYS A 342 -1.50 38.04 16.88
N ILE A 343 -2.43 37.12 16.58
CA ILE A 343 -2.70 35.91 17.39
C ILE A 343 -1.47 35.02 17.43
N ARG A 344 -0.85 34.73 16.28
CA ARG A 344 0.41 33.94 16.20
C ARG A 344 1.49 34.55 17.12
N LEU A 345 1.72 35.86 17.04
CA LEU A 345 2.72 36.50 17.84
C LEU A 345 2.36 36.42 19.33
N ALA A 346 1.10 36.59 19.72
CA ALA A 346 0.63 36.51 21.09
C ALA A 346 0.83 35.09 21.68
N VAL A 347 0.53 34.04 20.91
CA VAL A 347 0.74 32.65 21.32
C VAL A 347 2.23 32.38 21.52
N ARG A 348 3.07 32.73 20.53
CA ARG A 348 4.53 32.55 20.61
C ARG A 348 5.14 33.31 21.83
N LYS A 349 4.67 34.52 22.13
CA LYS A 349 5.08 35.27 23.34
C LYS A 349 4.63 34.56 24.62
N ARG A 350 3.38 34.11 24.70
CA ARG A 350 2.88 33.29 25.81
C ARG A 350 3.78 32.10 26.09
N ASP A 351 4.17 31.40 25.02
CA ASP A 351 4.97 30.18 25.04
C ASP A 351 6.50 30.48 25.10
N GLN A 352 6.87 31.75 25.37
CA GLN A 352 8.26 32.21 25.52
C GLN A 352 9.14 31.90 24.27
N PHE A 353 8.57 31.88 23.08
CA PHE A 353 9.23 31.52 21.82
C PHE A 353 9.91 30.14 21.87
N LYS A 354 9.36 29.20 22.66
CA LYS A 354 9.84 27.82 22.77
C LYS A 354 8.81 26.84 22.28
N CYS A 355 9.30 25.81 21.65
CA CYS A 355 8.46 24.66 21.28
C CYS A 355 7.91 23.97 22.52
N GLN A 356 6.60 23.85 22.65
CA GLN A 356 5.94 23.27 23.83
C GLN A 356 6.07 21.75 23.89
N VAL A 357 6.60 21.09 22.86
CA VAL A 357 6.85 19.63 22.81
C VAL A 357 8.29 19.30 23.14
N CYS A 358 9.28 19.90 22.45
CA CYS A 358 10.69 19.54 22.63
C CYS A 358 11.52 20.61 23.34
N GLY A 359 10.95 21.78 23.69
CA GLY A 359 11.64 22.87 24.36
C GLY A 359 12.60 23.69 23.49
N ALA A 360 12.73 23.39 22.19
CA ALA A 360 13.63 24.11 21.29
C ALA A 360 13.27 25.60 21.24
N GLU A 361 14.30 26.46 21.35
CA GLU A 361 14.14 27.90 21.22
C GLU A 361 14.05 28.36 19.77
N GLU A 362 13.32 29.43 19.52
CA GLU A 362 13.24 30.05 18.20
C GLU A 362 14.62 30.64 17.82
N THR A 363 15.09 30.33 16.62
CA THR A 363 16.37 30.81 16.12
C THR A 363 16.17 31.72 14.89
N ARG A 364 16.65 31.31 13.72
CA ARG A 364 16.51 32.08 12.47
C ARG A 364 15.12 31.97 11.85
N ARG A 365 14.38 30.92 12.17
CA ARG A 365 13.02 30.65 11.67
C ARG A 365 12.04 30.75 12.81
N GLU A 366 10.94 31.45 12.59
CA GLU A 366 9.81 31.53 13.52
C GLU A 366 9.20 30.14 13.71
N HIS A 367 8.80 29.84 14.95
CA HIS A 367 8.03 28.65 15.27
C HIS A 367 6.61 28.73 14.69
N ASP A 368 6.06 27.58 14.38
CA ASP A 368 4.69 27.44 13.89
C ASP A 368 3.71 27.48 15.07
N VAL A 369 2.52 28.02 14.86
CA VAL A 369 1.42 27.98 15.83
C VAL A 369 0.41 26.94 15.39
N HIS A 370 0.23 25.92 16.21
CA HIS A 370 -0.61 24.74 15.94
C HIS A 370 -1.93 24.84 16.70
N HIS A 371 -3.03 24.44 16.04
CA HIS A 371 -4.34 24.28 16.64
C HIS A 371 -4.46 22.90 17.29
N LYS A 372 -4.59 22.81 18.62
CA LYS A 372 -4.77 21.55 19.36
C LYS A 372 -6.01 20.78 18.88
N ILE A 373 -7.12 21.49 18.72
CA ILE A 373 -8.30 21.03 17.99
C ILE A 373 -8.24 21.69 16.63
N PRO A 374 -8.24 20.94 15.52
CA PRO A 374 -8.10 21.48 14.19
C PRO A 374 -9.08 22.61 13.88
N PHE A 375 -8.60 23.66 13.23
CA PHE A 375 -9.40 24.83 12.83
C PHE A 375 -10.72 24.43 12.15
N ARG A 376 -10.68 23.45 11.27
CA ARG A 376 -11.84 22.97 10.50
C ARG A 376 -12.88 22.25 11.33
N ALA A 377 -12.49 21.64 12.45
CA ALA A 377 -13.45 21.02 13.36
C ALA A 377 -14.45 22.04 13.93
N PHE A 378 -14.03 23.28 14.10
CA PHE A 378 -14.91 24.37 14.50
C PHE A 378 -15.79 24.85 13.35
N ILE A 379 -15.24 24.99 12.16
CA ILE A 379 -15.96 25.47 10.97
C ILE A 379 -17.07 24.49 10.57
N HIS A 380 -16.77 23.19 10.46
CA HIS A 380 -17.75 22.17 10.06
C HIS A 380 -18.81 21.88 11.12
N ARG A 381 -18.45 21.89 12.42
CA ARG A 381 -19.40 21.64 13.51
C ARG A 381 -20.47 22.72 13.64
N MET A 382 -20.21 23.90 13.12
CA MET A 382 -21.04 25.09 13.29
C MET A 382 -21.69 25.61 12.00
N ALA A 383 -21.35 25.03 10.85
CA ALA A 383 -21.84 25.47 9.53
C ALA A 383 -23.38 25.43 9.37
N SER A 384 -24.09 24.71 10.25
CA SER A 384 -25.55 24.63 10.22
C SER A 384 -26.27 25.64 11.11
N THR A 385 -25.58 26.36 12.02
CA THR A 385 -26.27 27.16 13.07
C THR A 385 -25.58 28.44 13.54
N ILE A 386 -24.33 28.76 13.18
CA ILE A 386 -23.58 29.91 13.74
C ILE A 386 -22.76 30.64 12.66
N ASP A 387 -22.57 31.95 12.88
CA ASP A 387 -21.70 32.84 12.10
C ASP A 387 -20.26 32.29 11.98
N PHE A 388 -19.77 32.21 10.75
CA PHE A 388 -18.39 31.77 10.43
C PHE A 388 -17.32 32.54 11.22
N ALA A 389 -17.55 33.82 11.51
CA ALA A 389 -16.66 34.63 12.30
C ALA A 389 -16.55 34.12 13.75
N ALA A 390 -17.66 33.75 14.37
CA ALA A 390 -17.67 33.20 15.74
C ALA A 390 -16.98 31.83 15.83
N ALA A 391 -17.15 30.96 14.82
CA ALA A 391 -16.46 29.67 14.74
C ALA A 391 -14.94 29.85 14.57
N ARG A 392 -14.51 30.82 13.74
CA ARG A 392 -13.12 31.19 13.56
C ARG A 392 -12.48 31.73 14.83
N ASP A 393 -13.19 32.59 15.54
CA ASP A 393 -12.70 33.17 16.79
C ASP A 393 -12.53 32.11 17.89
N GLN A 394 -13.44 31.13 17.96
CA GLN A 394 -13.30 29.99 18.85
C GLN A 394 -12.12 29.10 18.46
N ALA A 395 -11.96 28.79 17.18
CA ALA A 395 -10.83 28.02 16.68
C ALA A 395 -9.50 28.69 17.03
N ASN A 396 -9.41 30.01 16.87
CA ASN A 396 -8.24 30.83 17.15
C ASN A 396 -8.08 31.22 18.62
N SER A 397 -8.89 30.66 19.53
CA SER A 397 -8.76 30.94 20.95
C SER A 397 -7.37 30.58 21.49
N MET A 398 -6.85 31.37 22.40
CA MET A 398 -5.52 31.15 22.99
C MET A 398 -5.36 29.77 23.63
N GLU A 399 -6.42 29.18 24.14
CA GLU A 399 -6.44 27.85 24.77
C GLU A 399 -6.26 26.73 23.75
N ASN A 400 -6.78 26.94 22.52
CA ASN A 400 -6.68 26.00 21.45
C ASN A 400 -5.35 26.04 20.69
N LEU A 401 -4.51 27.04 20.92
CA LEU A 401 -3.28 27.26 20.18
C LEU A 401 -2.04 26.90 21.00
N THR A 402 -0.99 26.40 20.35
CA THR A 402 0.30 26.09 20.99
C THR A 402 1.44 26.33 20.00
N THR A 403 2.62 26.71 20.52
CA THR A 403 3.82 26.97 19.73
C THR A 403 4.62 25.69 19.55
N LEU A 404 4.94 25.33 18.32
CA LEU A 404 5.74 24.17 17.96
C LEU A 404 6.88 24.56 17.03
N CYS A 405 8.07 23.98 17.19
CA CYS A 405 9.09 24.08 16.15
C CYS A 405 8.63 23.34 14.90
N HIS A 406 9.20 23.68 13.76
CA HIS A 406 8.79 23.10 12.47
C HIS A 406 8.81 21.56 12.46
N SER A 407 9.83 20.95 13.08
CA SER A 407 9.93 19.49 13.20
C SER A 407 8.79 18.90 14.04
N CYS A 408 8.48 19.49 15.22
CA CYS A 408 7.39 19.03 16.06
C CYS A 408 6.02 19.32 15.42
N HIS A 409 5.86 20.47 14.77
CA HIS A 409 4.64 20.83 14.04
C HIS A 409 4.35 19.84 12.93
N ARG A 410 5.36 19.52 12.10
CA ARG A 410 5.25 18.51 11.07
C ARG A 410 4.87 17.13 11.64
N LYS A 411 5.49 16.70 12.76
CA LYS A 411 5.14 15.43 13.41
C LYS A 411 3.70 15.39 13.90
N VAL A 412 3.19 16.50 14.45
CA VAL A 412 1.79 16.58 14.88
C VAL A 412 0.84 16.65 13.70
N GLU A 413 1.18 17.38 12.63
CA GLU A 413 0.39 17.43 11.39
C GLU A 413 0.41 16.12 10.62
N GLN A 414 1.49 15.36 10.66
CA GLN A 414 1.53 13.99 10.10
C GLN A 414 0.57 13.05 10.85
N ASN A 415 0.37 13.26 12.15
CA ASN A 415 -0.63 12.53 12.93
C ASN A 415 -2.06 13.03 12.67
N VAL A 416 -2.19 14.29 12.28
CA VAL A 416 -3.42 14.95 11.86
C VAL A 416 -3.37 15.08 10.32
N ARG A 417 -3.18 13.99 9.60
CA ARG A 417 -3.59 13.99 8.19
C ARG A 417 -5.08 14.25 8.19
N ILE A 418 -5.41 15.52 7.97
CA ILE A 418 -6.78 15.95 7.77
C ILE A 418 -7.29 15.08 6.63
N ARG A 419 -8.30 14.26 6.90
CA ARG A 419 -8.98 13.55 5.84
C ARG A 419 -9.56 14.58 4.91
N SER A 420 -8.91 14.74 3.80
CA SER A 420 -9.48 15.44 2.67
C SER A 420 -10.30 14.45 1.85
N GLY A 421 -11.27 14.94 1.13
CA GLY A 421 -11.99 14.12 0.16
C GLY A 421 -11.06 13.50 -0.88
N LEU A 422 -9.93 14.15 -1.18
CA LEU A 422 -8.89 13.62 -2.06
C LEU A 422 -8.23 12.35 -1.45
N THR A 423 -7.90 12.37 -0.17
CA THR A 423 -7.36 11.18 0.53
C THR A 423 -8.42 10.08 0.61
N GLY A 424 -9.68 10.43 0.86
CA GLY A 424 -10.80 9.49 0.84
C GLY A 424 -11.01 8.87 -0.55
N LEU A 425 -10.88 9.67 -1.60
CA LEU A 425 -10.93 9.18 -2.98
C LEU A 425 -9.77 8.22 -3.27
N GLY A 426 -8.54 8.57 -2.89
CA GLY A 426 -7.38 7.68 -3.02
C GLY A 426 -7.59 6.37 -2.27
N PHE A 427 -8.15 6.42 -1.06
CA PHE A 427 -8.44 5.23 -0.27
C PHE A 427 -9.46 4.32 -0.96
N VAL A 428 -10.60 4.85 -1.40
CA VAL A 428 -11.64 4.02 -2.04
C VAL A 428 -11.16 3.45 -3.38
N LEU A 429 -10.48 4.25 -4.21
CA LEU A 429 -9.95 3.77 -5.49
C LEU A 429 -8.89 2.69 -5.29
N GLY A 430 -7.93 2.89 -4.38
CA GLY A 430 -6.88 1.92 -4.09
C GLY A 430 -7.41 0.60 -3.53
N ASN A 431 -8.49 0.64 -2.75
CA ASN A 431 -9.13 -0.58 -2.22
C ASN A 431 -10.05 -1.28 -3.23
N LEU A 432 -10.63 -0.55 -4.19
CA LEU A 432 -11.47 -1.15 -5.24
C LEU A 432 -10.68 -1.61 -6.46
N ALA A 433 -9.58 -0.95 -6.80
CA ALA A 433 -8.76 -1.28 -7.97
C ALA A 433 -8.36 -2.77 -8.02
N PRO A 434 -7.97 -3.44 -6.92
CA PRO A 434 -7.65 -4.86 -6.92
C PRO A 434 -8.76 -5.75 -7.46
N LEU A 435 -10.04 -5.36 -7.26
CA LEU A 435 -11.19 -6.10 -7.79
C LEU A 435 -11.23 -6.19 -9.31
N PHE A 436 -10.68 -5.18 -9.98
CA PHE A 436 -10.66 -5.08 -11.45
C PHE A 436 -9.35 -5.59 -12.06
N LEU A 437 -8.27 -5.57 -11.27
CA LEU A 437 -6.93 -5.91 -11.71
C LEU A 437 -6.51 -7.33 -11.36
N MET A 438 -7.28 -8.03 -10.50
CA MET A 438 -6.91 -9.35 -9.99
C MET A 438 -5.58 -9.38 -9.25
N CYS A 439 -5.33 -8.39 -8.44
CA CYS A 439 -4.13 -8.30 -7.63
C CYS A 439 -4.48 -8.20 -6.15
N ASP A 440 -3.51 -8.43 -5.29
CA ASP A 440 -3.64 -8.11 -3.89
C ASP A 440 -3.59 -6.59 -3.69
N ALA A 441 -4.25 -6.09 -2.63
CA ALA A 441 -4.17 -4.66 -2.29
C ALA A 441 -2.73 -4.20 -2.01
N GLY A 442 -1.85 -5.13 -1.63
CA GLY A 442 -0.42 -4.89 -1.43
C GLY A 442 0.41 -4.76 -2.71
N ASP A 443 -0.17 -5.01 -3.89
CA ASP A 443 0.51 -4.87 -5.18
C ASP A 443 0.39 -3.45 -5.77
N LEU A 444 -0.48 -2.61 -5.18
CA LEU A 444 -0.73 -1.24 -5.61
C LEU A 444 -0.33 -0.22 -4.56
N GLY A 445 0.41 0.79 -4.99
CA GLY A 445 0.65 1.99 -4.22
C GLY A 445 -0.41 3.05 -4.51
N VAL A 446 -0.71 3.87 -3.49
CA VAL A 446 -1.65 4.99 -3.60
C VAL A 446 -0.98 6.26 -3.11
N PHE A 447 -1.03 7.30 -3.92
CA PHE A 447 -0.52 8.62 -3.58
C PHE A 447 -1.60 9.66 -3.87
N ALA A 448 -1.89 10.52 -2.90
CA ALA A 448 -2.88 11.58 -3.03
C ALA A 448 -2.24 12.89 -2.58
N GLU A 449 -2.09 13.82 -3.51
CA GLU A 449 -1.38 15.07 -3.27
C GLU A 449 -2.23 16.28 -3.72
N PRO A 450 -2.59 17.17 -2.79
CA PRO A 450 -3.42 18.35 -3.10
C PRO A 450 -2.75 19.38 -4.00
N ALA A 451 -1.43 19.35 -4.10
CA ALA A 451 -0.64 20.30 -4.88
C ALA A 451 0.57 19.59 -5.50
N TRP A 452 0.30 18.61 -6.38
CA TRP A 452 1.37 17.80 -6.96
C TRP A 452 2.21 18.59 -7.95
N SER A 453 3.48 18.73 -7.65
CA SER A 453 4.44 19.54 -8.41
C SER A 453 4.61 19.04 -9.86
N ALA A 454 4.49 17.72 -10.09
CA ALA A 454 4.63 17.12 -11.41
C ALA A 454 3.52 17.54 -12.41
N VAL A 455 2.38 18.04 -11.91
CA VAL A 455 1.25 18.50 -12.73
C VAL A 455 0.86 19.96 -12.39
N ASN A 456 1.84 20.83 -12.28
CA ASN A 456 1.65 22.26 -12.02
C ASN A 456 0.91 22.59 -10.72
N GLY A 457 1.06 21.76 -9.68
CA GLY A 457 0.44 21.98 -8.39
C GLY A 457 -1.07 21.66 -8.34
N GLN A 458 -1.58 20.91 -9.29
CA GLN A 458 -2.97 20.47 -9.29
C GLN A 458 -3.18 19.28 -8.37
N PRO A 459 -4.36 19.17 -7.71
CA PRO A 459 -4.69 18.03 -6.88
C PRO A 459 -4.80 16.76 -7.73
N SER A 460 -4.10 15.73 -7.29
CA SER A 460 -4.01 14.48 -8.04
C SER A 460 -4.00 13.26 -7.13
N ILE A 461 -4.44 12.15 -7.71
CA ILE A 461 -4.32 10.82 -7.13
C ILE A 461 -3.54 9.96 -8.11
N VAL A 462 -2.57 9.22 -7.60
CA VAL A 462 -1.79 8.26 -8.38
C VAL A 462 -2.02 6.87 -7.79
N LEU A 463 -2.36 5.90 -8.64
CA LEU A 463 -2.33 4.47 -8.36
C LEU A 463 -1.17 3.90 -9.16
N TYR A 464 -0.28 3.16 -8.53
CA TYR A 464 0.93 2.69 -9.20
C TYR A 464 1.29 1.27 -8.81
N ASP A 465 1.97 0.58 -9.73
CA ASP A 465 2.42 -0.79 -9.54
C ASP A 465 3.58 -0.80 -8.53
N LEU A 466 3.51 -1.64 -7.49
CA LEU A 466 4.60 -1.83 -6.53
C LEU A 466 5.67 -2.81 -7.03
N VAL A 467 5.70 -3.07 -8.33
CA VAL A 467 6.68 -3.92 -8.99
C VAL A 467 7.55 -3.06 -9.90
N PRO A 468 8.90 -3.19 -9.84
CA PRO A 468 9.80 -2.46 -10.74
C PRO A 468 9.41 -2.67 -12.22
N ALA A 469 9.49 -1.60 -13.01
CA ALA A 469 9.07 -1.55 -14.41
C ALA A 469 7.55 -1.74 -14.67
N GLY A 470 6.74 -1.93 -13.63
CA GLY A 470 5.30 -2.17 -13.74
C GLY A 470 4.91 -3.48 -14.42
N ILE A 471 3.71 -3.94 -14.19
CA ILE A 471 3.16 -5.18 -14.78
C ILE A 471 1.91 -4.96 -15.62
N GLY A 472 1.53 -3.69 -15.84
CA GLY A 472 0.40 -3.29 -16.69
C GLY A 472 -0.87 -2.92 -15.92
N PHE A 473 -0.84 -2.82 -14.61
CA PHE A 473 -2.00 -2.38 -13.82
C PHE A 473 -2.41 -0.95 -14.16
N SER A 474 -1.43 -0.07 -14.32
CA SER A 474 -1.66 1.35 -14.60
C SER A 474 -2.35 1.60 -15.93
N GLU A 475 -1.96 0.89 -16.99
CA GLU A 475 -2.64 0.92 -18.30
C GLU A 475 -4.08 0.40 -18.16
N LYS A 476 -4.26 -0.71 -17.44
CA LYS A 476 -5.59 -1.29 -17.21
C LYS A 476 -6.50 -0.37 -16.40
N LEU A 477 -5.99 0.33 -15.39
CA LEU A 477 -6.74 1.33 -14.64
C LEU A 477 -7.14 2.52 -15.51
N PHE A 478 -6.28 2.93 -16.43
CA PHE A 478 -6.59 3.97 -17.40
C PHE A 478 -7.76 3.57 -18.30
N GLU A 479 -7.81 2.33 -18.77
CA GLU A 479 -8.93 1.80 -19.56
C GLU A 479 -10.23 1.71 -18.74
N LEU A 480 -10.15 1.27 -17.49
CA LEU A 480 -11.29 1.00 -16.60
C LEU A 480 -11.74 2.22 -15.80
N HIS A 481 -11.19 3.42 -16.07
CA HIS A 481 -11.45 4.64 -15.33
C HIS A 481 -12.93 4.87 -15.00
N ASP A 482 -13.81 4.87 -16.01
CA ASP A 482 -15.23 5.21 -15.83
C ASP A 482 -15.95 4.20 -14.93
N GLU A 483 -15.62 2.91 -15.06
CA GLU A 483 -16.20 1.88 -14.21
C GLU A 483 -15.68 2.00 -12.78
N LEU A 484 -14.40 2.25 -12.59
CA LEU A 484 -13.79 2.41 -11.27
C LEU A 484 -14.39 3.62 -10.52
N ILE A 485 -14.54 4.77 -11.19
CA ILE A 485 -15.16 5.97 -10.62
C ILE A 485 -16.63 5.71 -10.25
N ARG A 486 -17.39 5.08 -11.13
CA ARG A 486 -18.79 4.73 -10.89
C ARG A 486 -18.95 3.82 -9.67
N ARG A 487 -18.15 2.77 -9.57
CA ARG A 487 -18.19 1.83 -8.44
C ARG A 487 -17.72 2.47 -7.13
N ALA A 488 -16.73 3.34 -7.20
CA ALA A 488 -16.32 4.13 -6.03
C ALA A 488 -17.46 5.03 -5.53
N TYR A 489 -18.19 5.67 -6.43
CA TYR A 489 -19.36 6.47 -6.07
C TYR A 489 -20.47 5.63 -5.44
N GLU A 490 -20.85 4.50 -6.05
CA GLU A 490 -21.84 3.57 -5.52
C GLU A 490 -21.47 3.15 -4.09
N LEU A 491 -20.27 2.65 -3.86
CA LEU A 491 -19.80 2.21 -2.55
C LEU A 491 -19.88 3.31 -1.49
N VAL A 492 -19.38 4.51 -1.81
CA VAL A 492 -19.34 5.61 -0.83
C VAL A 492 -20.74 6.16 -0.55
N SER A 493 -21.61 6.24 -1.59
CA SER A 493 -22.98 6.76 -1.44
C SER A 493 -23.89 5.82 -0.66
N GLU A 494 -23.75 4.50 -0.85
CA GLU A 494 -24.57 3.48 -0.20
C GLU A 494 -24.13 3.16 1.23
N CYS A 495 -22.91 3.57 1.62
CA CYS A 495 -22.44 3.37 2.99
C CYS A 495 -23.30 4.14 4.00
N ALA A 496 -23.80 3.46 5.03
CA ALA A 496 -24.70 4.04 6.03
C ALA A 496 -24.01 5.00 7.03
N CYS A 497 -22.68 5.12 6.99
CA CYS A 497 -21.97 6.02 7.90
C CYS A 497 -22.22 7.50 7.57
N GLU A 498 -22.14 8.39 8.57
CA GLU A 498 -22.35 9.83 8.39
C GLU A 498 -21.11 10.54 7.80
N ASP A 499 -19.93 10.36 8.42
CA ASP A 499 -18.71 11.14 8.12
C ASP A 499 -17.58 10.36 7.42
N GLY A 500 -17.81 9.07 7.15
CA GLY A 500 -16.81 8.17 6.62
C GLY A 500 -16.36 7.11 7.63
N CYS A 501 -16.02 5.93 7.12
CA CYS A 501 -15.63 4.78 7.91
C CYS A 501 -14.62 3.91 7.13
N PRO A 502 -14.01 2.90 7.78
CA PRO A 502 -13.09 1.98 7.09
C PRO A 502 -13.68 1.30 5.86
N SER A 503 -15.03 1.21 5.78
CA SER A 503 -15.73 0.55 4.66
C SER A 503 -15.94 1.43 3.43
N CYS A 504 -15.64 2.73 3.50
CA CYS A 504 -15.84 3.65 2.37
C CYS A 504 -14.61 4.54 2.12
N VAL A 505 -14.42 5.60 2.89
CA VAL A 505 -13.34 6.58 2.67
C VAL A 505 -12.15 6.41 3.63
N GLY A 506 -12.11 5.28 4.31
CA GLY A 506 -11.05 4.90 5.24
C GLY A 506 -11.40 5.20 6.72
N PRO A 507 -10.59 4.75 7.71
CA PRO A 507 -10.85 4.91 9.14
C PRO A 507 -10.85 6.37 9.59
N GLY A 508 -11.77 6.80 10.50
CA GLY A 508 -11.77 8.13 11.12
C GLY A 508 -10.44 8.41 11.82
N GLY A 509 -9.70 9.43 11.35
CA GLY A 509 -8.71 10.05 12.23
C GLY A 509 -9.44 10.76 13.38
N GLU A 510 -8.76 11.07 14.48
CA GLU A 510 -9.35 11.76 15.62
C GLU A 510 -10.05 13.09 15.29
N ASN A 511 -9.92 13.59 14.03
CA ASN A 511 -10.43 14.87 13.58
C ASN A 511 -11.06 14.87 12.17
N GLY A 512 -11.56 13.72 11.67
CA GLY A 512 -12.08 13.59 10.29
C GLY A 512 -13.56 13.89 10.15
N TYR A 513 -13.96 15.16 10.23
CA TYR A 513 -15.32 15.59 9.87
C TYR A 513 -15.38 15.91 8.37
N GLY A 514 -16.41 15.42 7.69
CA GLY A 514 -16.75 15.78 6.31
C GLY A 514 -16.02 15.03 5.20
N GLY A 515 -15.15 14.07 5.50
CA GLY A 515 -14.39 13.36 4.48
C GLY A 515 -15.25 12.58 3.48
N LYS A 516 -16.37 12.00 3.92
CA LYS A 516 -17.31 11.29 3.05
C LYS A 516 -18.04 12.25 2.10
N ALA A 517 -18.57 13.35 2.63
CA ALA A 517 -19.30 14.34 1.83
C ALA A 517 -18.40 14.97 0.75
N GLU A 518 -17.16 15.29 1.10
CA GLU A 518 -16.18 15.82 0.18
C GLU A 518 -15.77 14.78 -0.88
N THR A 519 -15.51 13.52 -0.50
CA THR A 519 -15.20 12.43 -1.43
C THR A 519 -16.35 12.21 -2.42
N LEU A 520 -17.60 12.20 -1.92
CA LEU A 520 -18.78 12.09 -2.79
C LEU A 520 -18.88 13.26 -3.76
N ALA A 521 -18.63 14.48 -3.30
CA ALA A 521 -18.68 15.65 -4.17
C ALA A 521 -17.60 15.60 -5.27
N ILE A 522 -16.40 15.12 -4.95
CA ILE A 522 -15.35 14.91 -5.95
C ILE A 522 -15.80 13.83 -6.96
N LEU A 523 -16.28 12.69 -6.48
CA LEU A 523 -16.78 11.61 -7.35
C LEU A 523 -17.92 12.07 -8.26
N GLN A 524 -18.84 12.94 -7.78
CA GLN A 524 -19.89 13.54 -8.59
C GLN A 524 -19.36 14.45 -9.70
N GLN A 525 -18.23 15.14 -9.47
CA GLN A 525 -17.60 15.93 -10.53
C GLN A 525 -16.94 15.05 -11.60
N LEU A 526 -16.52 13.83 -11.23
CA LEU A 526 -15.81 12.89 -12.09
C LEU A 526 -16.72 11.96 -12.90
N GLN A 527 -17.98 11.80 -12.50
CA GLN A 527 -19.02 11.08 -13.25
C GLN A 527 -19.66 11.96 -14.32
#